data_01877895c308de322cf25f960cf4d996
#
_entry.id   01877895c308de322cf25f960cf4d996
#
_cell.length_a   1.000
_cell.length_b   1.000
_cell.length_c   1.000
_cell.angle_alpha   90.00
_cell.angle_beta   90.00
_cell.angle_gamma   90.00
#
_symmetry.space_group_name_H-M   'P 1'
#
loop_
_entity.id
_entity.type
_entity.pdbx_description
1 polymer ?
#
loop_
_entity_poly.entity_id
_entity_poly.type
_entity_poly.pdbx_seq_one_letter_code
_entity_poly.pdbx_strand_id
1 'polypeptide(L)'
;MKDIGNIFKEKREEIGVKLEEAASDLDITVAQLENLEDGNINAFKDIFFLKELIKKYATYLNVDGEKMIEEFNDFVFDFTSRIPVDEIEQKVKEIEKINEKETRKRISSPYTRKKVRKAKMKLVYFFSILTIILVSATLIFLNVFLNSK
;
A
#
# COMPACT_ATOMS: atom_id res chain seq x y z
N MET A 1 -2.34 24.07 -14.20
CA MET A 1 -1.38 23.25 -14.98
C MET A 1 -1.25 23.72 -16.42
N LYS A 2 -2.36 23.97 -17.09
CA LYS A 2 -2.36 24.42 -18.48
C LYS A 2 -1.63 25.76 -18.67
N ASP A 3 -1.72 26.66 -17.70
CA ASP A 3 -1.05 27.95 -17.73
C ASP A 3 0.47 27.79 -17.62
N ILE A 4 0.97 26.90 -16.75
CA ILE A 4 2.39 26.56 -16.64
C ILE A 4 2.92 26.00 -17.96
N GLY A 5 2.19 25.06 -18.57
CA GLY A 5 2.53 24.47 -19.86
C GLY A 5 2.64 25.53 -20.98
N ASN A 6 1.66 26.43 -21.04
CA ASN A 6 1.66 27.53 -22.01
C ASN A 6 2.86 28.47 -21.83
N ILE A 7 3.21 28.83 -20.58
CA ILE A 7 4.37 29.67 -20.27
C ILE A 7 5.66 29.01 -20.80
N PHE A 8 5.82 27.70 -20.56
CA PHE A 8 6.98 26.97 -21.04
C PHE A 8 7.05 26.92 -22.56
N LYS A 9 5.95 26.61 -23.23
CA LYS A 9 5.85 26.56 -24.68
C LYS A 9 6.20 27.92 -25.30
N GLU A 10 5.59 29.00 -24.81
CA GLU A 10 5.84 30.34 -25.27
C GLU A 10 7.34 30.73 -25.11
N LYS A 11 7.92 30.43 -23.95
CA LYS A 11 9.35 30.72 -23.69
C LYS A 11 10.29 29.89 -24.57
N ARG A 12 9.99 28.61 -24.78
CA ARG A 12 10.76 27.76 -25.68
C ARG A 12 10.72 28.29 -27.13
N GLU A 13 9.53 28.68 -27.59
CA GLU A 13 9.35 29.24 -28.94
C GLU A 13 10.03 30.62 -29.07
N GLU A 14 9.98 31.45 -28.04
CA GLU A 14 10.66 32.77 -28.00
C GLU A 14 12.16 32.64 -28.17
N ILE A 15 12.81 31.66 -27.56
CA ILE A 15 14.25 31.40 -27.69
C ILE A 15 14.58 30.54 -28.93
N GLY A 16 13.57 30.10 -29.70
CA GLY A 16 13.75 29.40 -30.96
C GLY A 16 14.22 27.94 -30.82
N VAL A 17 14.06 27.33 -29.63
CA VAL A 17 14.45 25.94 -29.38
C VAL A 17 13.33 24.96 -29.80
N LYS A 18 13.71 23.89 -30.50
CA LYS A 18 12.79 22.84 -30.90
C LYS A 18 12.46 21.95 -29.70
N LEU A 19 11.26 21.35 -29.72
CA LEU A 19 10.79 20.45 -28.67
C LEU A 19 11.73 19.24 -28.51
N GLU A 20 12.21 18.67 -29.64
CA GLU A 20 13.12 17.53 -29.67
C GLU A 20 14.49 17.87 -29.07
N GLU A 21 14.97 19.09 -29.30
CA GLU A 21 16.23 19.58 -28.78
C GLU A 21 16.14 19.75 -27.25
N ALA A 22 15.11 20.44 -26.77
CA ALA A 22 14.88 20.60 -25.33
C ALA A 22 14.69 19.26 -24.62
N ALA A 23 13.96 18.31 -25.21
CA ALA A 23 13.79 16.99 -24.66
C ALA A 23 15.11 16.22 -24.54
N SER A 24 15.98 16.32 -25.56
CA SER A 24 17.31 15.72 -25.56
C SER A 24 18.19 16.32 -24.46
N ASP A 25 18.19 17.65 -24.33
CA ASP A 25 19.02 18.37 -23.35
C ASP A 25 18.59 18.07 -21.90
N LEU A 26 17.32 17.82 -21.69
CA LEU A 26 16.76 17.49 -20.39
C LEU A 26 16.80 15.98 -20.04
N ASP A 27 17.28 15.15 -20.99
CA ASP A 27 17.30 13.68 -20.85
C ASP A 27 15.93 13.09 -20.58
N ILE A 28 14.91 13.53 -21.34
CA ILE A 28 13.53 13.05 -21.29
C ILE A 28 13.01 12.75 -22.70
N THR A 29 11.87 12.08 -22.77
CA THR A 29 11.22 11.82 -24.08
C THR A 29 10.49 13.07 -24.57
N VAL A 30 10.42 13.22 -25.91
CA VAL A 30 9.64 14.30 -26.55
C VAL A 30 8.18 14.27 -26.09
N ALA A 31 7.60 13.07 -25.98
CA ALA A 31 6.21 12.91 -25.52
C ALA A 31 6.00 13.38 -24.07
N GLN A 32 7.01 13.24 -23.19
CA GLN A 32 6.91 13.77 -21.83
C GLN A 32 6.93 15.30 -21.82
N LEU A 33 7.80 15.91 -22.64
CA LEU A 33 7.88 17.35 -22.73
C LEU A 33 6.62 17.96 -23.38
N GLU A 34 6.10 17.31 -24.43
CA GLU A 34 4.85 17.70 -25.09
C GLU A 34 3.67 17.64 -24.09
N ASN A 35 3.53 16.55 -23.35
CA ASN A 35 2.50 16.43 -22.32
C ASN A 35 2.62 17.48 -21.21
N LEU A 36 3.85 17.89 -20.87
CA LEU A 36 4.10 18.97 -19.92
C LEU A 36 3.61 20.32 -20.46
N GLU A 37 3.98 20.67 -21.71
CA GLU A 37 3.55 21.91 -22.36
C GLU A 37 2.03 21.96 -22.60
N ASP A 38 1.41 20.83 -22.89
CA ASP A 38 -0.05 20.69 -23.03
C ASP A 38 -0.80 20.71 -21.68
N GLY A 39 -0.07 20.64 -20.57
CA GLY A 39 -0.64 20.60 -19.22
C GLY A 39 -1.34 19.28 -18.88
N ASN A 40 -1.00 18.19 -19.59
CA ASN A 40 -1.59 16.86 -19.40
C ASN A 40 -0.88 16.08 -18.28
N ILE A 41 -1.27 16.37 -17.03
CA ILE A 41 -0.68 15.72 -15.86
C ILE A 41 -0.97 14.21 -15.79
N ASN A 42 -2.09 13.75 -16.37
CA ASN A 42 -2.49 12.35 -16.34
C ASN A 42 -1.53 11.43 -17.12
N ALA A 43 -0.71 12.00 -18.01
CA ALA A 43 0.35 11.26 -18.70
C ALA A 43 1.52 10.87 -17.76
N PHE A 44 1.62 11.49 -16.58
CA PHE A 44 2.68 11.25 -15.62
C PHE A 44 2.18 10.36 -14.49
N LYS A 45 2.89 9.25 -14.26
CA LYS A 45 2.57 8.31 -13.17
C LYS A 45 3.07 8.78 -11.80
N ASP A 46 4.10 9.63 -11.81
CA ASP A 46 4.78 10.12 -10.63
C ASP A 46 4.75 11.65 -10.59
N ILE A 47 4.07 12.17 -9.56
CA ILE A 47 3.93 13.61 -9.34
C ILE A 47 5.26 14.25 -8.92
N PHE A 48 6.14 13.50 -8.24
CA PHE A 48 7.44 14.01 -7.84
C PHE A 48 8.37 14.15 -9.05
N PHE A 49 8.34 13.19 -9.96
CA PHE A 49 9.03 13.29 -11.24
C PHE A 49 8.54 14.51 -12.04
N LEU A 50 7.23 14.72 -12.12
CA LEU A 50 6.66 15.89 -12.81
C LEU A 50 7.12 17.21 -12.18
N LYS A 51 7.17 17.28 -10.85
CA LYS A 51 7.67 18.46 -10.13
C LYS A 51 9.14 18.76 -10.44
N GLU A 52 9.98 17.71 -10.44
CA GLU A 52 11.40 17.86 -10.82
C GLU A 52 11.56 18.27 -12.28
N LEU A 53 10.73 17.75 -13.17
CA LEU A 53 10.73 18.12 -14.58
C LEU A 53 10.35 19.60 -14.78
N ILE A 54 9.31 20.08 -14.09
CA ILE A 54 8.93 21.51 -14.10
C ILE A 54 10.10 22.38 -13.67
N LYS A 55 10.79 22.00 -12.58
CA LYS A 55 11.95 22.77 -12.08
C LYS A 55 13.11 22.77 -13.06
N LYS A 56 13.47 21.63 -13.63
CA LYS A 56 14.52 21.51 -14.65
C LYS A 56 14.19 22.32 -15.89
N TYR A 57 12.97 22.23 -16.39
CA TYR A 57 12.55 22.93 -17.59
C TYR A 57 12.46 24.44 -17.37
N ALA A 58 11.96 24.88 -16.22
CA ALA A 58 12.00 26.30 -15.85
C ALA A 58 13.43 26.87 -15.86
N THR A 59 14.38 26.11 -15.27
CA THR A 59 15.80 26.48 -15.28
C THR A 59 16.38 26.55 -16.69
N TYR A 60 16.07 25.58 -17.53
CA TYR A 60 16.50 25.52 -18.93
C TYR A 60 16.00 26.70 -19.74
N LEU A 61 14.74 27.09 -19.55
CA LEU A 61 14.12 28.23 -20.24
C LEU A 61 14.39 29.59 -19.57
N ASN A 62 15.20 29.64 -18.51
CA ASN A 62 15.44 30.82 -17.70
C ASN A 62 14.15 31.48 -17.17
N VAL A 63 13.19 30.65 -16.74
CA VAL A 63 11.96 31.05 -16.07
C VAL A 63 12.10 30.84 -14.57
N ASP A 64 11.36 31.60 -13.77
CA ASP A 64 11.35 31.48 -12.31
C ASP A 64 10.77 30.10 -11.88
N GLY A 65 11.68 29.19 -11.56
CA GLY A 65 11.33 27.82 -11.18
C GLY A 65 10.56 27.72 -9.86
N GLU A 66 10.85 28.59 -8.89
CA GLU A 66 10.15 28.59 -7.61
C GLU A 66 8.69 29.00 -7.80
N LYS A 67 8.44 30.03 -8.60
CA LYS A 67 7.08 30.45 -8.95
C LYS A 67 6.31 29.34 -9.68
N MET A 68 6.95 28.65 -10.63
CA MET A 68 6.30 27.52 -11.34
C MET A 68 5.96 26.38 -10.40
N ILE A 69 6.80 26.11 -9.41
CA ILE A 69 6.56 25.08 -8.40
C ILE A 69 5.43 25.47 -7.45
N GLU A 70 5.34 26.75 -7.06
CA GLU A 70 4.24 27.26 -6.23
C GLU A 70 2.90 27.11 -6.95
N GLU A 71 2.81 27.59 -8.20
CA GLU A 71 1.61 27.42 -9.03
C GLU A 71 1.24 25.96 -9.26
N PHE A 72 2.23 25.09 -9.40
CA PHE A 72 1.99 23.64 -9.51
C PHE A 72 1.47 23.04 -8.22
N ASN A 73 2.02 23.40 -7.06
CA ASN A 73 1.54 22.92 -5.77
C ASN A 73 0.10 23.36 -5.50
N ASP A 74 -0.24 24.62 -5.82
CA ASP A 74 -1.62 25.12 -5.70
C ASP A 74 -2.57 24.35 -6.60
N PHE A 75 -2.16 24.11 -7.84
CA PHE A 75 -2.95 23.27 -8.76
C PHE A 75 -3.17 21.86 -8.21
N VAL A 76 -2.13 21.20 -7.67
CA VAL A 76 -2.24 19.84 -7.10
C VAL A 76 -3.14 19.85 -5.87
N PHE A 77 -3.03 20.85 -5.02
CA PHE A 77 -3.89 21.03 -3.85
C PHE A 77 -5.37 21.17 -4.26
N ASP A 78 -5.66 22.04 -5.21
CA ASP A 78 -7.00 22.22 -5.76
C ASP A 78 -7.55 20.93 -6.40
N PHE A 79 -6.73 20.23 -7.16
CA PHE A 79 -7.11 19.00 -7.82
C PHE A 79 -7.44 17.88 -6.80
N THR A 80 -6.61 17.73 -5.76
CA THR A 80 -6.82 16.71 -4.72
C THR A 80 -7.95 17.07 -3.77
N SER A 81 -8.18 18.36 -3.51
CA SER A 81 -9.28 18.84 -2.64
C SER A 81 -10.67 18.65 -3.25
N ARG A 82 -10.75 18.46 -4.56
CA ARG A 82 -12.02 18.22 -5.28
C ARG A 82 -12.42 16.75 -5.34
N ILE A 83 -11.59 15.83 -4.85
CA ILE A 83 -11.96 14.41 -4.80
C ILE A 83 -13.07 14.27 -3.74
N PRO A 84 -14.32 13.90 -4.11
CA PRO A 84 -15.39 13.74 -3.14
C PRO A 84 -15.01 12.65 -2.14
N VAL A 85 -15.11 12.97 -0.85
CA VAL A 85 -14.82 12.02 0.24
C VAL A 85 -15.63 10.72 0.07
N ASP A 86 -16.86 10.86 -0.49
CA ASP A 86 -17.76 9.74 -0.78
C ASP A 86 -17.19 8.72 -1.77
N GLU A 87 -16.42 9.15 -2.79
CA GLU A 87 -15.76 8.22 -3.72
C GLU A 87 -14.62 7.46 -3.05
N ILE A 88 -13.88 8.13 -2.16
CA ILE A 88 -12.80 7.50 -1.39
C ILE A 88 -13.39 6.45 -0.45
N GLU A 89 -14.47 6.78 0.27
CA GLU A 89 -15.15 5.84 1.16
C GLU A 89 -15.72 4.62 0.42
N GLN A 90 -16.28 4.82 -0.77
CA GLN A 90 -16.78 3.71 -1.58
C GLN A 90 -15.65 2.78 -2.03
N LYS A 91 -14.53 3.33 -2.50
CA LYS A 91 -13.35 2.53 -2.88
C LYS A 91 -12.72 1.82 -1.69
N VAL A 92 -12.63 2.47 -0.52
CA VAL A 92 -12.13 1.83 0.70
C VAL A 92 -13.04 0.66 1.11
N LYS A 93 -14.36 0.83 1.11
CA LYS A 93 -15.33 -0.25 1.40
C LYS A 93 -15.24 -1.41 0.39
N GLU A 94 -14.95 -1.11 -0.88
CA GLU A 94 -14.76 -2.14 -1.90
C GLU A 94 -13.46 -2.93 -1.69
N ILE A 95 -12.36 -2.25 -1.38
CA ILE A 95 -11.07 -2.86 -1.05
C ILE A 95 -11.18 -3.71 0.23
N GLU A 96 -11.88 -3.23 1.25
CA GLU A 96 -12.13 -4.01 2.47
C GLU A 96 -12.92 -5.29 2.19
N LYS A 97 -13.96 -5.23 1.37
CA LYS A 97 -14.72 -6.42 0.94
C LYS A 97 -13.88 -7.42 0.14
N ILE A 98 -12.96 -6.93 -0.69
CA ILE A 98 -12.03 -7.78 -1.44
C ILE A 98 -11.04 -8.43 -0.48
N ASN A 99 -10.45 -7.67 0.44
CA ASN A 99 -9.53 -8.18 1.45
C ASN A 99 -10.19 -9.18 2.41
N GLU A 100 -11.45 -8.97 2.80
CA GLU A 100 -12.21 -9.96 3.58
C GLU A 100 -12.46 -11.27 2.82
N LYS A 101 -12.74 -11.19 1.52
CA LYS A 101 -12.89 -12.39 0.68
C LYS A 101 -11.58 -13.13 0.47
N GLU A 102 -10.47 -12.43 0.37
CA GLU A 102 -9.13 -13.02 0.23
C GLU A 102 -8.62 -13.61 1.55
N THR A 103 -8.87 -12.95 2.68
CA THR A 103 -8.52 -13.49 4.01
C THR A 103 -9.35 -14.73 4.36
N ARG A 104 -10.55 -14.89 3.83
CA ARG A 104 -11.34 -16.13 3.94
C ARG A 104 -10.75 -17.29 3.11
N LYS A 105 -10.08 -17.02 2.00
CA LYS A 105 -9.20 -17.96 1.32
C LYS A 105 -7.83 -17.93 2.00
N ARG A 106 -7.71 -18.59 3.16
CA ARG A 106 -6.42 -18.74 3.84
C ARG A 106 -5.41 -19.33 2.88
N ILE A 107 -4.56 -18.48 2.33
CA ILE A 107 -3.33 -18.91 1.66
C ILE A 107 -2.47 -19.49 2.78
N SER A 108 -2.48 -20.81 2.88
CA SER A 108 -1.64 -21.55 3.80
C SER A 108 -0.20 -21.36 3.32
N SER A 109 0.51 -20.38 3.89
CA SER A 109 1.95 -20.24 3.64
C SER A 109 2.66 -21.54 4.06
N PRO A 110 3.55 -22.11 3.22
CA PRO A 110 4.30 -23.31 3.58
C PRO A 110 5.17 -23.11 4.83
N TYR A 111 5.40 -21.89 5.25
CA TYR A 111 6.15 -21.52 6.46
C TYR A 111 5.27 -21.33 7.70
N THR A 112 3.95 -21.46 7.62
CA THR A 112 3.09 -21.38 8.80
C THR A 112 3.18 -22.70 9.55
N ARG A 113 4.05 -22.80 10.55
CA ARG A 113 4.10 -23.94 11.49
C ARG A 113 2.73 -24.15 12.07
N LYS A 114 2.11 -25.30 11.80
CA LYS A 114 0.84 -25.70 12.42
C LYS A 114 1.02 -25.63 13.93
N LYS A 115 0.35 -24.70 14.60
CA LYS A 115 0.27 -24.65 16.06
C LYS A 115 -0.38 -25.94 16.53
N VAL A 116 0.41 -26.87 17.03
CA VAL A 116 -0.08 -28.12 17.62
C VAL A 116 -1.00 -27.74 18.78
N ARG A 117 -2.27 -28.12 18.67
CA ARG A 117 -3.29 -27.85 19.70
C ARG A 117 -2.91 -28.60 20.99
N LYS A 118 -2.36 -27.91 21.99
CA LYS A 118 -2.07 -28.44 23.33
C LYS A 118 -3.31 -28.83 24.15
N ALA A 119 -4.51 -28.75 23.55
CA ALA A 119 -5.76 -28.98 24.27
C ALA A 119 -6.02 -30.46 24.67
N LYS A 120 -5.31 -31.41 24.07
CA LYS A 120 -5.55 -32.85 24.40
C LYS A 120 -4.73 -33.36 25.58
N MET A 121 -3.65 -32.70 25.96
CA MET A 121 -2.82 -33.16 27.10
C MET A 121 -3.50 -33.07 28.45
N LYS A 122 -4.31 -32.06 28.72
CA LYS A 122 -5.06 -31.94 29.98
C LYS A 122 -6.06 -33.07 30.16
N LEU A 123 -6.66 -33.54 29.08
CA LEU A 123 -7.63 -34.66 29.12
C LEU A 123 -6.93 -36.00 29.41
N VAL A 124 -5.74 -36.20 28.85
CA VAL A 124 -4.91 -37.40 29.14
C VAL A 124 -4.49 -37.46 30.60
N TYR A 125 -4.06 -36.35 31.18
CA TYR A 125 -3.73 -36.28 32.63
C TYR A 125 -4.95 -36.52 33.51
N PHE A 126 -6.11 -35.98 33.12
CA PHE A 126 -7.35 -36.24 33.88
C PHE A 126 -7.72 -37.72 33.94
N PHE A 127 -7.68 -38.41 32.80
CA PHE A 127 -7.95 -39.83 32.75
C PHE A 127 -6.89 -40.67 33.46
N SER A 128 -5.60 -40.29 33.44
CA SER A 128 -4.55 -41.01 34.17
C SER A 128 -4.71 -40.91 35.69
N ILE A 129 -5.10 -39.76 36.22
CA ILE A 129 -5.37 -39.57 37.64
C ILE A 129 -6.60 -40.39 38.07
N LEU A 130 -7.64 -40.41 37.26
CA LEU A 130 -8.86 -41.15 37.54
C LEU A 130 -8.59 -42.66 37.62
N THR A 131 -7.75 -43.23 36.74
CA THR A 131 -7.39 -44.66 36.76
C THR A 131 -6.56 -45.01 38.01
N ILE A 132 -5.64 -44.14 38.44
CA ILE A 132 -4.84 -44.37 39.66
C ILE A 132 -5.73 -44.39 40.92
N ILE A 133 -6.72 -43.49 40.99
CA ILE A 133 -7.69 -43.46 42.15
C ILE A 133 -8.52 -44.74 42.15
N LEU A 134 -8.97 -45.22 41.00
CA LEU A 134 -9.81 -46.42 40.89
C LEU A 134 -9.04 -47.68 41.30
N VAL A 135 -7.75 -47.78 40.90
CA VAL A 135 -6.90 -48.92 41.29
C VAL A 135 -6.59 -48.88 42.82
N SER A 136 -6.30 -47.70 43.38
CA SER A 136 -6.07 -47.59 44.81
C SER A 136 -7.29 -47.96 45.64
N ALA A 137 -8.50 -47.55 45.22
CA ALA A 137 -9.73 -47.86 45.88
C ALA A 137 -10.01 -49.42 45.89
N THR A 138 -9.74 -50.07 44.74
CA THR A 138 -9.90 -51.54 44.62
C THR A 138 -8.90 -52.29 45.54
N LEU A 139 -7.68 -51.84 45.65
CA LEU A 139 -6.68 -52.42 46.53
C LEU A 139 -7.05 -52.27 48.00
N ILE A 140 -7.54 -51.08 48.40
CA ILE A 140 -8.03 -50.85 49.77
C ILE A 140 -9.22 -51.76 50.08
N PHE A 141 -10.19 -51.84 49.15
CA PHE A 141 -11.35 -52.73 49.34
C PHE A 141 -10.94 -54.19 49.49
N LEU A 142 -10.00 -54.67 48.65
CA LEU A 142 -9.48 -56.03 48.71
C LEU A 142 -8.79 -56.32 50.05
N ASN A 143 -7.98 -55.36 50.55
CA ASN A 143 -7.28 -55.48 51.82
C ASN A 143 -8.24 -55.55 52.99
N VAL A 144 -9.27 -54.68 53.01
CA VAL A 144 -10.32 -54.72 54.06
C VAL A 144 -11.10 -55.99 54.02
N PHE A 145 -11.46 -56.50 52.80
CA PHE A 145 -12.20 -57.73 52.63
C PHE A 145 -11.40 -58.96 53.07
N LEU A 146 -10.10 -59.02 52.78
CA LEU A 146 -9.23 -60.14 53.23
C LEU A 146 -8.97 -60.12 54.70
N ASN A 147 -8.94 -58.94 55.36
CA ASN A 147 -8.65 -58.81 56.77
C ASN A 147 -9.92 -58.93 57.65
N SER A 148 -11.08 -58.94 57.02
CA SER A 148 -12.40 -59.17 57.68
C SER A 148 -12.86 -60.61 57.70
N LYS A 149 -12.00 -61.54 57.26
CA LYS A 149 -12.25 -62.96 57.27
C LYS A 149 -11.36 -63.68 58.28
#